data_106cd21ae2620d9ea7ff7b8510719f6c
#
_entry.id   106cd21ae2620d9ea7ff7b8510719f6c
#
_cell.length_a   1.000
_cell.length_b   1.000
_cell.length_c   1.000
_cell.angle_alpha   90.00
_cell.angle_beta   90.00
_cell.angle_gamma   90.00
#
_symmetry.space_group_name_H-M   'P 1'
#
loop_
_entity.id
_entity.type
_entity.pdbx_description
1 polymer ?
#
loop_
_entity_poly.entity_id
_entity_poly.type
_entity_poly.pdbx_seq_one_letter_code
_entity_poly.pdbx_strand_id
1 'polypeptide(L)'
;MAYDKIITIRARLDDCLRYIQDGDKTALSRALDYIEDFNKTALDDEVILQSAINCTVENCYLDMQRTKERFGKPGGVVGYHLVHSYVPGETTPELAHEAGVEFARRLLGDKYEAVICTHINKEHLHCHIVFNSVSFVDGVK
;
A
#
# COMPACT_ATOMS: atom_id res chain seq x y z
N MET A 1 -0.33 -20.45 7.10
CA MET A 1 0.80 -19.62 7.52
C MET A 1 0.75 -18.25 6.86
N ALA A 2 0.89 -17.20 7.63
CA ALA A 2 0.95 -15.83 7.09
C ALA A 2 2.28 -15.59 6.39
N TYR A 3 2.30 -14.68 5.42
CA TYR A 3 3.55 -14.29 4.77
C TYR A 3 3.53 -12.81 4.41
N ASP A 4 4.71 -12.22 4.30
CA ASP A 4 4.91 -10.84 3.92
C ASP A 4 5.61 -10.75 2.57
N LYS A 5 5.26 -9.70 1.84
CA LYS A 5 5.89 -9.39 0.57
C LYS A 5 6.07 -7.88 0.47
N ILE A 6 7.24 -7.44 0.01
CA ILE A 6 7.48 -6.02 -0.23
C ILE A 6 7.83 -5.82 -1.71
N ILE A 7 7.22 -4.82 -2.32
CA ILE A 7 7.40 -4.49 -3.73
C ILE A 7 7.86 -3.05 -3.83
N THR A 8 8.97 -2.84 -4.52
CA THR A 8 9.49 -1.51 -4.80
C THR A 8 8.72 -0.91 -5.98
N ILE A 9 8.17 0.29 -5.81
CA ILE A 9 7.41 0.98 -6.86
C ILE A 9 8.32 2.00 -7.53
N ARG A 10 8.60 1.82 -8.82
CA ARG A 10 9.45 2.73 -9.59
C ARG A 10 8.67 3.62 -10.55
N ALA A 11 7.41 3.29 -10.81
CA ALA A 11 6.55 4.06 -11.70
C ALA A 11 5.09 3.78 -11.38
N ARG A 12 4.21 4.71 -11.76
CA ARG A 12 2.76 4.53 -11.65
C ARG A 12 2.28 4.29 -10.21
N LEU A 13 2.78 5.13 -9.29
CA LEU A 13 2.32 5.11 -7.91
C LEU A 13 0.79 5.34 -7.83
N ASP A 14 0.26 6.18 -8.72
CA ASP A 14 -1.17 6.45 -8.82
C ASP A 14 -1.97 5.18 -9.11
N ASP A 15 -1.49 4.34 -10.01
CA ASP A 15 -2.16 3.08 -10.35
C ASP A 15 -2.09 2.07 -9.19
N CYS A 16 -0.96 2.02 -8.49
CA CYS A 16 -0.83 1.16 -7.31
C CYS A 16 -1.81 1.57 -6.21
N LEU A 17 -1.89 2.87 -5.92
CA LEU A 17 -2.83 3.39 -4.92
C LEU A 17 -4.27 3.13 -5.33
N ARG A 18 -4.59 3.32 -6.61
CA ARG A 18 -5.94 3.05 -7.12
C ARG A 18 -6.31 1.57 -6.97
N TYR A 19 -5.36 0.67 -7.23
CA TYR A 19 -5.61 -0.76 -7.04
C TYR A 19 -5.92 -1.08 -5.58
N ILE A 20 -5.10 -0.62 -4.63
CA ILE A 20 -5.32 -0.98 -3.23
C ILE A 20 -6.57 -0.33 -2.64
N GLN A 21 -6.92 0.86 -3.10
CA GLN A 21 -8.09 1.59 -2.60
C GLN A 21 -9.41 1.15 -3.25
N ASP A 22 -9.39 0.91 -4.55
CA ASP A 22 -10.61 0.66 -5.34
C ASP A 22 -10.69 -0.77 -5.86
N GLY A 23 -9.64 -1.56 -5.70
CA GLY A 23 -9.57 -2.89 -6.29
C GLY A 23 -9.48 -2.84 -7.82
N ASP A 24 -8.95 -1.74 -8.38
CA ASP A 24 -8.87 -1.55 -9.82
C ASP A 24 -7.80 -2.45 -10.45
N LYS A 25 -8.24 -3.57 -10.96
CA LYS A 25 -7.37 -4.57 -11.61
C LYS A 25 -6.71 -4.04 -12.89
N THR A 26 -7.40 -3.12 -13.58
CA THR A 26 -6.84 -2.48 -14.77
C THR A 26 -5.64 -1.61 -14.40
N ALA A 27 -5.74 -0.89 -13.29
CA ALA A 27 -4.62 -0.10 -12.78
C ALA A 27 -3.43 -0.99 -12.44
N LEU A 28 -3.67 -2.11 -11.78
CA LEU A 28 -2.61 -3.06 -11.45
C LEU A 28 -1.93 -3.63 -12.70
N SER A 29 -2.70 -3.95 -13.74
CA SER A 29 -2.15 -4.52 -14.97
C SER A 29 -1.26 -3.53 -15.74
N ARG A 30 -1.41 -2.23 -15.52
CA ARG A 30 -0.54 -1.23 -16.12
C ARG A 30 0.82 -1.13 -15.42
N ALA A 31 0.92 -1.61 -14.20
CA ALA A 31 2.16 -1.63 -13.43
C ALA A 31 2.83 -2.98 -13.62
N LEU A 32 3.63 -3.13 -14.67
CA LEU A 32 4.18 -4.42 -15.12
C LEU A 32 4.87 -5.22 -14.03
N ASP A 33 5.59 -4.54 -13.13
CA ASP A 33 6.31 -5.21 -12.05
C ASP A 33 5.37 -5.95 -11.09
N TYR A 34 4.10 -5.51 -11.00
CA TYR A 34 3.12 -6.11 -10.12
C TYR A 34 2.55 -7.42 -10.66
N ILE A 35 2.45 -7.55 -12.00
CA ILE A 35 1.91 -8.77 -12.63
C ILE A 35 2.78 -9.97 -12.28
N GLU A 36 4.09 -9.77 -12.23
CA GLU A 36 5.04 -10.84 -11.91
C GLU A 36 5.03 -11.20 -10.43
N ASP A 37 4.72 -10.22 -9.57
CA ASP A 37 4.77 -10.37 -8.12
C ASP A 37 3.47 -10.86 -7.50
N PHE A 38 2.34 -10.69 -8.19
CA PHE A 38 1.04 -11.14 -7.70
C PHE A 38 0.56 -12.35 -8.49
N ASN A 39 0.00 -13.34 -7.78
CA ASN A 39 -0.67 -14.45 -8.43
C ASN A 39 -2.08 -14.02 -8.84
N LYS A 40 -2.76 -14.87 -9.64
CA LYS A 40 -4.11 -14.57 -10.13
C LYS A 40 -5.13 -14.37 -9.01
N THR A 41 -4.90 -15.01 -7.87
CA THR A 41 -5.80 -14.92 -6.71
C THR A 41 -5.82 -13.51 -6.14
N ALA A 42 -4.67 -12.85 -6.06
CA ALA A 42 -4.58 -11.49 -5.53
C ALA A 42 -5.35 -10.48 -6.38
N LEU A 43 -5.47 -10.73 -7.69
CA LEU A 43 -6.19 -9.85 -8.61
C LEU A 43 -7.71 -9.88 -8.39
N ASP A 44 -8.22 -10.87 -7.66
CA ASP A 44 -9.66 -11.02 -7.41
C ASP A 44 -10.05 -10.50 -6.01
N ASP A 45 -9.13 -9.83 -5.31
CA ASP A 45 -9.39 -9.30 -3.98
C ASP A 45 -10.42 -8.15 -4.01
N GLU A 46 -11.24 -8.10 -2.96
CA GLU A 46 -12.15 -6.98 -2.71
C GLU A 46 -11.62 -6.14 -1.57
N VAL A 47 -11.67 -4.82 -1.71
CA VAL A 47 -11.25 -3.86 -0.69
C VAL A 47 -12.38 -3.72 0.32
N ILE A 48 -12.10 -3.95 1.59
CA ILE A 48 -13.13 -3.90 2.64
C ILE A 48 -12.88 -2.84 3.71
N LEU A 49 -11.63 -2.47 3.98
CA LEU A 49 -11.29 -1.43 4.96
C LEU A 49 -10.13 -0.58 4.44
N GLN A 50 -10.17 0.72 4.71
CA GLN A 50 -9.14 1.66 4.30
C GLN A 50 -8.80 2.63 5.41
N SER A 51 -7.51 2.98 5.54
CA SER A 51 -7.01 4.02 6.45
C SER A 51 -5.83 4.73 5.82
N ALA A 52 -5.57 5.96 6.26
CA ALA A 52 -4.41 6.72 5.83
C ALA A 52 -3.65 7.25 7.03
N ILE A 53 -2.34 7.39 6.89
CA ILE A 53 -1.45 7.96 7.92
C ILE A 53 -0.70 9.11 7.28
N ASN A 54 -0.77 10.28 7.89
CA ASN A 54 -0.10 11.52 7.46
C ASN A 54 -0.54 12.02 6.09
N CYS A 55 -1.65 11.51 5.58
CA CYS A 55 -2.31 11.94 4.35
C CYS A 55 -3.79 11.58 4.46
N THR A 56 -4.55 11.84 3.41
CA THR A 56 -5.95 11.40 3.35
C THR A 56 -6.10 10.32 2.29
N VAL A 57 -7.11 9.46 2.46
CA VAL A 57 -7.42 8.41 1.48
C VAL A 57 -7.68 9.03 0.10
N GLU A 58 -8.38 10.17 0.06
CA GLU A 58 -8.75 10.85 -1.18
C GLU A 58 -7.58 11.53 -1.88
N ASN A 59 -6.62 12.07 -1.12
CA ASN A 59 -5.53 12.87 -1.66
C ASN A 59 -4.14 12.23 -1.52
N CYS A 60 -4.08 10.95 -1.19
CA CYS A 60 -2.82 10.29 -0.86
C CYS A 60 -1.77 10.41 -1.97
N TYR A 61 -2.16 10.20 -3.23
CA TYR A 61 -1.24 10.31 -4.35
C TYR A 61 -0.69 11.74 -4.47
N LEU A 62 -1.57 12.73 -4.42
CA LEU A 62 -1.19 14.12 -4.53
C LEU A 62 -0.28 14.55 -3.37
N ASP A 63 -0.61 14.12 -2.16
CA ASP A 63 0.20 14.40 -0.98
C ASP A 63 1.60 13.79 -1.11
N MET A 64 1.70 12.55 -1.57
CA MET A 64 2.98 11.87 -1.77
C MET A 64 3.82 12.54 -2.87
N GLN A 65 3.18 12.97 -3.96
CA GLN A 65 3.87 13.69 -5.04
C GLN A 65 4.38 15.04 -4.57
N ARG A 66 3.59 15.80 -3.82
CA ARG A 66 4.00 17.09 -3.27
C ARG A 66 5.22 16.96 -2.37
N THR A 67 5.27 15.92 -1.55
CA THR A 67 6.42 15.66 -0.69
C THR A 67 7.68 15.40 -1.53
N LYS A 68 7.59 14.55 -2.55
CA LYS A 68 8.72 14.26 -3.43
C LYS A 68 9.22 15.51 -4.16
N GLU A 69 8.31 16.33 -4.65
CA GLU A 69 8.64 17.58 -5.34
C GLU A 69 9.28 18.58 -4.39
N ARG A 70 8.72 18.71 -3.18
CA ARG A 70 9.24 19.63 -2.16
C ARG A 70 10.71 19.37 -1.84
N PHE A 71 11.11 18.11 -1.78
CA PHE A 71 12.48 17.72 -1.46
C PHE A 71 13.33 17.40 -2.69
N GLY A 72 12.80 17.65 -3.89
CA GLY A 72 13.54 17.46 -5.14
C GLY A 72 13.90 16.02 -5.46
N LYS A 73 13.06 15.07 -5.04
CA LYS A 73 13.32 13.62 -5.21
C LYS A 73 12.16 12.90 -5.91
N PRO A 74 11.71 13.39 -7.10
CA PRO A 74 10.54 12.81 -7.76
C PRO A 74 10.80 11.50 -8.50
N GLY A 75 12.07 11.17 -8.78
CA GLY A 75 12.42 10.01 -9.60
C GLY A 75 12.89 8.81 -8.80
N GLY A 76 13.30 7.79 -9.51
CA GLY A 76 13.79 6.54 -8.93
C GLY A 76 12.66 5.75 -8.28
N VAL A 77 12.87 5.27 -7.06
CA VAL A 77 11.83 4.58 -6.29
C VAL A 77 10.83 5.63 -5.82
N VAL A 78 9.56 5.48 -6.19
CA VAL A 78 8.50 6.45 -5.87
C VAL A 78 7.66 6.03 -4.68
N GLY A 79 7.73 4.78 -4.27
CA GLY A 79 7.02 4.27 -3.10
C GLY A 79 7.31 2.80 -2.88
N TYR A 80 6.68 2.25 -1.84
CA TYR A 80 6.79 0.84 -1.51
C TYR A 80 5.40 0.28 -1.25
N HIS A 81 5.18 -0.96 -1.68
CA HIS A 81 3.94 -1.69 -1.45
C HIS A 81 4.26 -2.94 -0.64
N LEU A 82 3.75 -3.00 0.58
CA LEU A 82 3.93 -4.14 1.47
C LEU A 82 2.60 -4.89 1.57
N VAL A 83 2.66 -6.19 1.44
CA VAL A 83 1.49 -7.06 1.56
C VAL A 83 1.73 -8.08 2.66
N HIS A 84 0.80 -8.15 3.60
CA HIS A 84 0.79 -9.19 4.62
C HIS A 84 -0.45 -10.06 4.41
N SER A 85 -0.23 -11.36 4.20
CA SER A 85 -1.31 -12.32 3.94
C SER A 85 -1.55 -13.20 5.15
N TYR A 86 -2.83 -13.42 5.46
CA TYR A 86 -3.26 -14.25 6.58
C TYR A 86 -3.82 -15.58 6.12
N VAL A 87 -3.64 -16.61 6.94
CA VAL A 87 -4.27 -17.92 6.75
C VAL A 87 -5.77 -17.77 7.08
N PRO A 88 -6.67 -18.43 6.33
CA PRO A 88 -8.10 -18.39 6.64
C PRO A 88 -8.36 -18.79 8.10
N GLY A 89 -9.17 -17.99 8.79
CA GLY A 89 -9.52 -18.22 10.18
C GLY A 89 -8.50 -17.74 11.19
N GLU A 90 -7.35 -17.20 10.75
CA GLU A 90 -6.28 -16.72 11.65
C GLU A 90 -6.68 -15.43 12.36
N THR A 91 -7.43 -14.57 11.69
CA THR A 91 -7.81 -13.25 12.20
C THR A 91 -9.15 -12.80 11.59
N THR A 92 -9.62 -11.64 12.03
CA THR A 92 -10.81 -10.99 11.45
C THR A 92 -10.38 -9.80 10.62
N PRO A 93 -11.24 -9.30 9.71
CA PRO A 93 -10.90 -8.11 8.91
C PRO A 93 -10.52 -6.90 9.78
N GLU A 94 -11.25 -6.66 10.85
CA GLU A 94 -11.03 -5.54 11.74
C GLU A 94 -9.69 -5.64 12.46
N LEU A 95 -9.37 -6.82 12.99
CA LEU A 95 -8.10 -7.06 13.69
C LEU A 95 -6.91 -7.01 12.73
N ALA A 96 -7.09 -7.56 11.52
CA ALA A 96 -6.05 -7.51 10.50
C ALA A 96 -5.75 -6.06 10.11
N HIS A 97 -6.80 -5.24 9.96
CA HIS A 97 -6.64 -3.84 9.60
C HIS A 97 -5.96 -3.04 10.71
N GLU A 98 -6.40 -3.20 11.95
CA GLU A 98 -5.77 -2.55 13.11
C GLU A 98 -4.29 -2.91 13.21
N ALA A 99 -3.96 -4.19 13.05
CA ALA A 99 -2.58 -4.65 13.08
C ALA A 99 -1.76 -4.01 11.95
N GLY A 100 -2.34 -3.88 10.76
CA GLY A 100 -1.67 -3.23 9.63
C GLY A 100 -1.40 -1.77 9.88
N VAL A 101 -2.37 -1.03 10.41
CA VAL A 101 -2.21 0.39 10.75
C VAL A 101 -1.12 0.56 11.82
N GLU A 102 -1.16 -0.24 12.87
CA GLU A 102 -0.17 -0.18 13.95
C GLU A 102 1.23 -0.52 13.44
N PHE A 103 1.34 -1.54 12.60
CA PHE A 103 2.60 -1.91 11.98
C PHE A 103 3.17 -0.76 11.14
N ALA A 104 2.32 -0.13 10.33
CA ALA A 104 2.75 1.00 9.50
C ALA A 104 3.24 2.17 10.35
N ARG A 105 2.54 2.47 11.45
CA ARG A 105 2.97 3.53 12.35
C ARG A 105 4.33 3.26 12.97
N ARG A 106 4.56 2.03 13.41
CA ARG A 106 5.85 1.64 14.01
C ARG A 106 6.97 1.62 13.00
N LEU A 107 6.68 1.13 11.79
CA LEU A 107 7.69 1.04 10.72
C LEU A 107 8.11 2.41 10.23
N LEU A 108 7.15 3.30 10.02
CA LEU A 108 7.38 4.57 9.34
C LEU A 108 7.63 5.75 10.28
N GLY A 109 7.36 5.59 11.56
CA GLY A 109 7.37 6.70 12.51
C GLY A 109 6.35 7.73 12.04
N ASP A 110 6.47 8.96 12.38
CA ASP A 110 5.58 10.03 11.90
C ASP A 110 6.21 10.80 10.74
N LYS A 111 6.84 10.08 9.80
CA LYS A 111 7.66 10.69 8.75
C LYS A 111 7.20 10.43 7.32
N TYR A 112 6.34 9.44 7.08
CA TYR A 112 5.94 9.06 5.73
C TYR A 112 4.43 9.01 5.60
N GLU A 113 3.92 9.44 4.45
CA GLU A 113 2.51 9.23 4.11
C GLU A 113 2.32 7.76 3.75
N ALA A 114 1.22 7.19 4.21
CA ALA A 114 0.90 5.80 3.94
C ALA A 114 -0.61 5.59 3.80
N VAL A 115 -0.99 4.61 3.00
CA VAL A 115 -2.37 4.14 2.89
C VAL A 115 -2.38 2.66 3.21
N ILE A 116 -3.32 2.26 4.06
CA ILE A 116 -3.48 0.88 4.48
C ILE A 116 -4.86 0.41 4.03
N CYS A 117 -4.90 -0.66 3.24
CA CYS A 117 -6.15 -1.24 2.75
C CYS A 117 -6.17 -2.73 3.04
N THR A 118 -7.28 -3.20 3.63
CA THR A 118 -7.48 -4.61 3.87
C THR A 118 -8.36 -5.17 2.77
N HIS A 119 -7.90 -6.22 2.12
CA HIS A 119 -8.59 -6.91 1.03
C HIS A 119 -9.01 -8.30 1.48
N ILE A 120 -10.06 -8.81 0.88
CA ILE A 120 -10.48 -10.20 1.08
C ILE A 120 -10.67 -10.87 -0.27
N ASN A 121 -10.20 -12.12 -0.36
CA ASN A 121 -10.45 -12.99 -1.49
C ASN A 121 -10.92 -14.31 -0.91
N LYS A 122 -12.23 -14.58 -1.01
CA LYS A 122 -12.89 -15.70 -0.33
C LYS A 122 -12.65 -15.60 1.17
N GLU A 123 -11.83 -16.49 1.75
CA GLU A 123 -11.52 -16.49 3.17
C GLU A 123 -10.13 -15.93 3.47
N HIS A 124 -9.39 -15.53 2.43
CA HIS A 124 -8.03 -15.01 2.56
C HIS A 124 -8.03 -13.51 2.77
N LEU A 125 -7.46 -13.06 3.87
CA LEU A 125 -7.30 -11.63 4.17
C LEU A 125 -5.89 -11.21 3.81
N HIS A 126 -5.79 -10.04 3.17
CA HIS A 126 -4.53 -9.42 2.81
C HIS A 126 -4.54 -7.96 3.27
N CYS A 127 -3.52 -7.55 3.99
CA CYS A 127 -3.33 -6.15 4.34
C CYS A 127 -2.32 -5.55 3.38
N HIS A 128 -2.72 -4.53 2.64
CA HIS A 128 -1.87 -3.81 1.70
C HIS A 128 -1.49 -2.47 2.30
N ILE A 129 -0.20 -2.16 2.33
CA ILE A 129 0.32 -0.90 2.80
C ILE A 129 1.16 -0.29 1.68
N VAL A 130 0.74 0.89 1.19
CA VAL A 130 1.55 1.65 0.23
C VAL A 130 2.01 2.91 0.93
N PHE A 131 3.32 3.16 0.92
CA PHE A 131 3.87 4.35 1.55
C PHE A 131 4.86 5.07 0.63
N ASN A 132 4.99 6.37 0.88
CA ASN A 132 5.87 7.22 0.10
C ASN A 132 7.34 6.85 0.32
N SER A 133 8.15 7.05 -0.69
CA SER A 133 9.59 6.80 -0.62
C SER A 133 10.37 7.94 0.03
N VAL A 134 9.75 9.12 0.19
CA VAL A 134 10.40 10.32 0.72
C VAL A 134 9.65 10.80 1.97
N SER A 135 10.40 11.06 3.04
CA SER A 135 9.83 11.59 4.28
C SER A 135 9.34 13.02 4.08
N PHE A 136 8.13 13.32 4.56
CA PHE A 136 7.60 14.68 4.52
C PHE A 136 8.19 15.57 5.60
N VAL A 137 8.92 14.98 6.56
CA VAL A 137 9.55 15.71 7.66
C VAL A 137 10.93 16.22 7.27
N ASP A 138 11.79 15.35 6.77
CA ASP A 138 13.20 15.66 6.51
C ASP A 138 13.67 15.31 5.09
N GLY A 139 12.81 14.76 4.26
CA GLY A 139 13.15 14.40 2.89
C GLY A 139 14.05 13.17 2.74
N VAL A 140 14.24 12.40 3.80
CA VAL A 140 15.03 11.16 3.73
C VAL A 140 14.29 10.15 2.86
N LYS A 141 15.04 9.53 1.96
CA LYS A 141 14.48 8.57 1.03
C LYS A 141 14.78 7.13 1.41
#